data_3d81e7255602e6806d1becc342b9ed2e
#
_entry.id   3d81e7255602e6806d1becc342b9ed2e
#
_cell.length_a   1.000
_cell.length_b   1.000
_cell.length_c   1.000
_cell.angle_alpha   90.00
_cell.angle_beta   90.00
_cell.angle_gamma   90.00
#
_symmetry.space_group_name_H-M   'P 1'
#
loop_
_entity.id
_entity.type
_entity.pdbx_description
1 polymer ?
#
loop_
_entity_poly.entity_id
_entity_poly.type
_entity_poly.pdbx_seq_one_letter_code
_entity_poly.pdbx_strand_id
1 'polypeptide(L)'
;MLDQSLLNQSRAGLSEIEAEYIASSLLRICPPVSPQQTNLDVTKLLNEHPDLISIAVVEDNKPIGLITRNIFMEGLAKPFHHDLFDRKSCIAFMDKDPLVVDQNMSIQELSFKVLGSGRKTLNDGFIIADENGDYLGLGSGEDLVKVVSFLQAEKNRLVTESINYASVIQKSFLRSSREDMSAVLQDYFMHWEPRDKVGGDYYFCKKFDDGFFLALIDCTGHGVPGAFMTLIMASFLDHILVEDNRHDPAGALAIMNKKVKMALGQINDSATDGFDIERFSTKQNGQSDDGMDTAFCWVNTQAGILTYAGAKTPLFYIGDASSDVQLLEPDRKGVGYIDTPMDYAWTNQQLPLTKGMCLYLTTDGLIDQIGGVKKIAFGKKRFSTLLHENYLKPMPEQESIVMQAYYDYQGKQKRRDDVCLMGFRF
;
A
#
# COMPACT_ATOMS: atom_id res chain seq x y z
N MET A 1 1.59 17.94 -17.14
CA MET A 1 2.88 17.23 -17.19
C MET A 1 3.33 17.04 -15.74
N LEU A 2 3.00 15.89 -15.16
CA LEU A 2 3.51 15.51 -13.85
C LEU A 2 5.01 15.29 -13.99
N ASP A 3 5.74 15.94 -13.11
CA ASP A 3 7.20 16.00 -13.15
C ASP A 3 7.81 14.61 -12.95
N GLN A 4 8.22 13.97 -14.04
CA GLN A 4 8.99 12.72 -14.02
C GLN A 4 10.28 12.83 -13.19
N SER A 5 10.68 14.06 -12.83
CA SER A 5 11.86 14.33 -12.00
C SER A 5 11.69 13.83 -10.56
N LEU A 6 10.48 13.91 -9.98
CA LEU A 6 10.22 13.47 -8.61
C LEU A 6 10.20 11.94 -8.46
N LEU A 7 9.68 11.22 -9.46
CA LEU A 7 9.74 9.75 -9.48
C LEU A 7 11.16 9.23 -9.74
N ASN A 8 11.94 9.95 -10.53
CA ASN A 8 13.34 9.62 -10.77
C ASN A 8 14.22 9.98 -9.56
N GLN A 9 13.91 11.06 -8.83
CA GLN A 9 14.64 11.43 -7.61
C GLN A 9 14.44 10.40 -6.48
N SER A 10 13.23 9.85 -6.30
CA SER A 10 13.01 8.81 -5.26
C SER A 10 13.63 7.46 -5.63
N ARG A 11 13.68 7.09 -6.92
CA ARG A 11 14.41 5.90 -7.40
C ARG A 11 15.91 6.09 -7.40
N ALA A 12 16.40 7.26 -7.81
CA ALA A 12 17.81 7.63 -7.72
C ALA A 12 18.28 7.62 -6.25
N GLY A 13 17.51 8.20 -5.34
CA GLY A 13 17.83 8.21 -3.92
C GLY A 13 17.93 6.82 -3.29
N LEU A 14 17.07 5.85 -3.67
CA LEU A 14 17.16 4.47 -3.17
C LEU A 14 18.37 3.72 -3.76
N SER A 15 18.62 3.85 -5.08
CA SER A 15 19.77 3.22 -5.72
C SER A 15 21.10 3.86 -5.28
N GLU A 16 21.13 5.14 -5.00
CA GLU A 16 22.29 5.84 -4.44
C GLU A 16 22.56 5.38 -2.99
N ILE A 17 21.53 5.27 -2.15
CA ILE A 17 21.67 4.81 -0.78
C ILE A 17 22.10 3.33 -0.75
N GLU A 18 21.51 2.45 -1.58
CA GLU A 18 21.91 1.04 -1.67
C GLU A 18 23.33 0.87 -2.24
N ALA A 19 23.76 1.73 -3.16
CA ALA A 19 25.12 1.74 -3.71
C ALA A 19 26.18 2.29 -2.73
N GLU A 20 25.79 3.13 -1.77
CA GLU A 20 26.69 3.68 -0.75
C GLU A 20 27.03 2.66 0.33
N TYR A 21 26.14 1.65 0.58
CA TYR A 21 26.32 0.64 1.62
C TYR A 21 26.77 -0.68 1.03
N ILE A 22 28.09 -0.91 1.04
CA ILE A 22 28.75 -2.15 0.63
C ILE A 22 29.51 -2.77 1.83
N ALA A 23 30.05 -3.96 1.69
CA ALA A 23 30.74 -4.66 2.77
C ALA A 23 31.86 -3.83 3.42
N SER A 24 32.56 -2.98 2.66
CA SER A 24 33.57 -2.08 3.20
C SER A 24 33.02 -1.02 4.15
N SER A 25 31.72 -0.70 4.11
CA SER A 25 31.10 0.20 5.10
C SER A 25 31.01 -0.42 6.52
N LEU A 26 31.15 -1.75 6.62
CA LEU A 26 31.19 -2.50 7.89
C LEU A 26 32.63 -2.83 8.32
N LEU A 27 33.65 -2.35 7.57
CA LEU A 27 35.03 -2.72 7.79
C LEU A 27 35.55 -2.15 9.12
N ARG A 28 35.96 -3.06 10.00
CA ARG A 28 36.77 -2.75 11.17
C ARG A 28 38.21 -3.17 10.92
N ILE A 29 39.10 -2.23 10.94
CA ILE A 29 40.55 -2.49 10.81
C ILE A 29 41.01 -3.19 12.08
N CYS A 30 41.38 -4.47 11.98
CA CYS A 30 41.89 -5.26 13.07
C CYS A 30 43.25 -5.84 12.69
N PRO A 31 44.24 -5.78 13.56
CA PRO A 31 45.54 -6.43 13.28
C PRO A 31 45.33 -7.94 13.19
N PRO A 32 45.75 -8.58 12.07
CA PRO A 32 45.71 -10.02 11.96
C PRO A 32 46.84 -10.68 12.75
N VAL A 33 46.72 -11.99 12.98
CA VAL A 33 47.83 -12.82 13.47
C VAL A 33 48.34 -13.72 12.37
N SER A 34 49.64 -14.02 12.40
CA SER A 34 50.23 -14.99 11.49
C SER A 34 50.14 -16.43 12.06
N PRO A 35 50.22 -17.47 11.21
CA PRO A 35 50.26 -18.89 11.66
C PRO A 35 51.40 -19.22 12.62
N GLN A 36 52.45 -18.44 12.57
CA GLN A 36 53.64 -18.61 13.41
C GLN A 36 53.49 -18.06 14.81
N GLN A 37 52.54 -17.17 15.04
CA GLN A 37 52.27 -16.62 16.35
C GLN A 37 51.65 -17.66 17.27
N THR A 38 51.96 -17.54 18.56
CA THR A 38 51.49 -18.46 19.60
C THR A 38 50.13 -18.10 20.15
N ASN A 39 49.50 -19.04 20.84
CA ASN A 39 48.25 -18.75 21.54
C ASN A 39 48.44 -17.69 22.65
N LEU A 40 49.64 -17.58 23.23
CA LEU A 40 49.98 -16.52 24.18
C LEU A 40 49.95 -15.14 23.51
N ASP A 41 50.42 -15.03 22.26
CA ASP A 41 50.39 -13.77 21.52
C ASP A 41 48.93 -13.37 21.17
N VAL A 42 48.10 -14.32 20.80
CA VAL A 42 46.66 -14.10 20.60
C VAL A 42 45.99 -13.65 21.87
N THR A 43 46.32 -14.28 23.05
CA THR A 43 45.77 -13.88 24.36
C THR A 43 46.13 -12.44 24.69
N LYS A 44 47.37 -12.02 24.47
CA LYS A 44 47.82 -10.63 24.69
C LYS A 44 47.02 -9.65 23.79
N LEU A 45 46.92 -9.94 22.50
CA LEU A 45 46.21 -9.10 21.53
C LEU A 45 44.72 -8.97 21.88
N LEU A 46 44.08 -10.07 22.29
CA LEU A 46 42.68 -10.04 22.74
C LEU A 46 42.51 -9.22 24.05
N ASN A 47 43.47 -9.26 24.98
CA ASN A 47 43.41 -8.48 26.20
C ASN A 47 43.64 -6.98 25.94
N GLU A 48 44.49 -6.65 24.98
CA GLU A 48 44.75 -5.25 24.58
C GLU A 48 43.52 -4.64 23.82
N HIS A 49 42.71 -5.48 23.18
CA HIS A 49 41.53 -5.09 22.42
C HIS A 49 40.28 -5.82 22.89
N PRO A 50 39.68 -5.39 24.04
CA PRO A 50 38.52 -6.07 24.63
C PRO A 50 37.28 -6.09 23.71
N ASP A 51 37.15 -5.16 22.78
CA ASP A 51 36.01 -5.05 21.86
C ASP A 51 36.10 -5.99 20.65
N LEU A 52 37.26 -6.66 20.42
CA LEU A 52 37.40 -7.61 19.34
C LEU A 52 36.67 -8.91 19.66
N ILE A 53 35.71 -9.26 18.82
CA ILE A 53 34.96 -10.53 18.88
C ILE A 53 35.81 -11.67 18.32
N SER A 54 36.59 -11.38 17.28
CA SER A 54 37.42 -12.36 16.57
C SER A 54 38.70 -11.72 16.01
N ILE A 55 39.65 -12.55 15.64
CA ILE A 55 40.92 -12.15 15.00
C ILE A 55 41.13 -13.03 13.78
N ALA A 56 41.48 -12.43 12.64
CA ALA A 56 41.84 -13.17 11.43
C ALA A 56 43.25 -13.76 11.53
N VAL A 57 43.42 -14.99 11.05
CA VAL A 57 44.73 -15.58 10.82
C VAL A 57 45.07 -15.37 9.33
N VAL A 58 46.21 -14.70 9.07
CA VAL A 58 46.58 -14.26 7.73
C VAL A 58 48.00 -14.76 7.41
N GLU A 59 48.15 -15.33 6.22
CA GLU A 59 49.42 -15.76 5.66
C GLU A 59 49.56 -15.18 4.24
N ASP A 60 50.69 -14.55 3.95
CA ASP A 60 50.93 -13.87 2.65
C ASP A 60 49.77 -12.95 2.21
N ASN A 61 49.26 -12.11 3.13
CA ASN A 61 48.11 -11.24 2.98
C ASN A 61 46.75 -11.94 2.81
N LYS A 62 46.73 -13.27 2.70
CA LYS A 62 45.50 -14.05 2.52
C LYS A 62 44.93 -14.52 3.85
N PRO A 63 43.64 -14.32 4.12
CA PRO A 63 43.00 -14.88 5.30
C PRO A 63 42.89 -16.41 5.16
N ILE A 64 43.43 -17.15 6.14
CA ILE A 64 43.39 -18.61 6.20
C ILE A 64 42.48 -19.12 7.30
N GLY A 65 42.00 -18.25 8.17
CA GLY A 65 41.10 -18.65 9.25
C GLY A 65 40.71 -17.49 10.16
N LEU A 66 39.83 -17.82 11.12
CA LEU A 66 39.30 -16.88 12.10
C LEU A 66 39.37 -17.49 13.51
N ILE A 67 39.88 -16.75 14.46
CA ILE A 67 39.91 -17.13 15.89
C ILE A 67 38.85 -16.32 16.62
N THR A 68 37.82 -16.98 17.13
CA THR A 68 36.74 -16.34 17.88
C THR A 68 37.12 -16.26 19.35
N ARG A 69 37.04 -15.08 19.96
CA ARG A 69 37.39 -14.82 21.36
C ARG A 69 36.77 -15.82 22.34
N ASN A 70 35.44 -16.01 22.28
CA ASN A 70 34.72 -16.85 23.20
C ASN A 70 35.20 -18.32 23.15
N ILE A 71 35.31 -18.87 21.93
CA ILE A 71 35.75 -20.25 21.70
C ILE A 71 37.21 -20.42 22.13
N PHE A 72 38.04 -19.43 21.79
CA PHE A 72 39.46 -19.43 22.15
C PHE A 72 39.65 -19.40 23.69
N MET A 73 39.01 -18.46 24.37
CA MET A 73 39.10 -18.31 25.83
C MET A 73 38.52 -19.53 26.58
N GLU A 74 37.36 -20.04 26.10
CA GLU A 74 36.78 -21.28 26.64
C GLU A 74 37.71 -22.50 26.46
N GLY A 75 38.33 -22.56 25.27
CA GLY A 75 39.31 -23.61 24.95
C GLY A 75 40.51 -23.58 25.89
N LEU A 76 41.09 -22.40 26.15
CA LEU A 76 42.24 -22.23 27.06
C LEU A 76 41.88 -22.41 28.53
N ALA A 77 40.67 -22.08 28.96
CA ALA A 77 40.22 -22.20 30.34
C ALA A 77 40.09 -23.66 30.83
N LYS A 78 40.18 -24.65 29.95
CA LYS A 78 40.17 -26.05 30.36
C LYS A 78 41.43 -26.44 31.12
N PRO A 79 41.32 -27.36 32.15
CA PRO A 79 42.44 -27.77 32.95
C PRO A 79 43.67 -28.19 32.14
N PHE A 80 44.85 -27.70 32.48
CA PHE A 80 46.14 -27.94 31.84
C PHE A 80 46.28 -27.39 30.40
N HIS A 81 45.30 -26.73 29.83
CA HIS A 81 45.39 -26.24 28.45
C HIS A 81 46.38 -25.08 28.30
N HIS A 82 46.54 -24.21 29.28
CA HIS A 82 47.57 -23.18 29.24
C HIS A 82 48.98 -23.79 29.13
N ASP A 83 49.29 -24.79 29.94
CA ASP A 83 50.61 -25.45 29.91
C ASP A 83 50.87 -26.16 28.59
N LEU A 84 49.83 -26.70 27.95
CA LEU A 84 49.91 -27.48 26.72
C LEU A 84 49.89 -26.64 25.44
N PHE A 85 49.17 -25.52 25.43
CA PHE A 85 48.84 -24.80 24.24
C PHE A 85 49.41 -23.39 24.14
N ASP A 86 49.75 -22.69 25.23
CA ASP A 86 50.23 -21.30 25.20
C ASP A 86 51.37 -21.05 24.20
N ARG A 87 52.31 -21.99 24.11
CA ARG A 87 53.47 -21.91 23.19
C ARG A 87 53.24 -22.58 21.83
N LYS A 88 52.03 -23.13 21.58
CA LYS A 88 51.70 -23.70 20.26
C LYS A 88 51.14 -22.63 19.34
N SER A 89 51.25 -22.87 18.04
CA SER A 89 50.69 -22.04 17.01
C SER A 89 49.18 -21.82 17.24
N CYS A 90 48.72 -20.62 16.96
CA CYS A 90 47.33 -20.16 17.07
C CYS A 90 46.36 -20.90 16.13
N ILE A 91 46.88 -21.58 15.12
CA ILE A 91 46.09 -22.44 14.21
C ILE A 91 45.29 -23.52 14.96
N ALA A 92 45.74 -23.92 16.16
CA ALA A 92 45.07 -24.93 16.99
C ALA A 92 43.60 -24.57 17.37
N PHE A 93 43.28 -23.28 17.44
CA PHE A 93 41.98 -22.77 17.83
C PHE A 93 41.28 -22.01 16.69
N MET A 94 41.82 -22.09 15.48
CA MET A 94 41.33 -21.37 14.32
C MET A 94 40.16 -22.12 13.68
N ASP A 95 39.11 -21.39 13.34
CA ASP A 95 38.14 -21.82 12.33
C ASP A 95 38.81 -21.77 10.95
N LYS A 96 38.79 -22.87 10.22
CA LYS A 96 39.47 -23.02 8.92
C LYS A 96 38.60 -22.67 7.74
N ASP A 97 37.32 -22.42 7.96
CA ASP A 97 36.33 -22.11 6.91
C ASP A 97 35.47 -20.90 7.33
N PRO A 98 36.11 -19.73 7.60
CA PRO A 98 35.38 -18.52 7.91
C PRO A 98 34.72 -17.95 6.65
N LEU A 99 33.63 -17.20 6.81
CA LEU A 99 33.06 -16.44 5.70
C LEU A 99 34.02 -15.30 5.31
N VAL A 100 34.53 -15.33 4.07
CA VAL A 100 35.30 -14.24 3.45
C VAL A 100 34.45 -13.59 2.36
N VAL A 101 34.37 -12.26 2.38
CA VAL A 101 33.57 -11.48 1.46
C VAL A 101 34.37 -10.37 0.79
N ASP A 102 34.01 -10.06 -0.45
CA ASP A 102 34.59 -8.95 -1.19
C ASP A 102 34.12 -7.59 -0.61
N GLN A 103 35.02 -6.61 -0.51
CA GLN A 103 34.77 -5.29 0.02
C GLN A 103 33.63 -4.53 -0.71
N ASN A 104 33.43 -4.83 -2.00
CA ASN A 104 32.43 -4.18 -2.86
C ASN A 104 31.09 -4.94 -2.87
N MET A 105 30.99 -6.04 -2.13
CA MET A 105 29.73 -6.79 -2.05
C MET A 105 28.61 -5.93 -1.44
N SER A 106 27.43 -5.92 -2.06
CA SER A 106 26.27 -5.18 -1.52
C SER A 106 25.84 -5.72 -0.15
N ILE A 107 25.36 -4.82 0.72
CA ILE A 107 24.82 -5.23 2.06
C ILE A 107 23.70 -6.26 1.93
N GLN A 108 22.88 -6.17 0.88
CA GLN A 108 21.81 -7.14 0.64
C GLN A 108 22.39 -8.55 0.35
N GLU A 109 23.35 -8.67 -0.57
CA GLU A 109 24.00 -9.95 -0.88
C GLU A 109 24.76 -10.49 0.33
N LEU A 110 25.49 -9.61 1.04
CA LEU A 110 26.19 -9.96 2.26
C LEU A 110 25.24 -10.53 3.32
N SER A 111 24.06 -9.91 3.52
CA SER A 111 23.07 -10.40 4.48
C SER A 111 22.59 -11.81 4.16
N PHE A 112 22.35 -12.12 2.88
CA PHE A 112 21.99 -13.49 2.46
C PHE A 112 23.13 -14.49 2.68
N LYS A 113 24.38 -14.10 2.40
CA LYS A 113 25.55 -14.98 2.62
C LYS A 113 25.75 -15.25 4.12
N VAL A 114 25.67 -14.23 4.96
CA VAL A 114 25.81 -14.37 6.43
C VAL A 114 24.69 -15.24 7.01
N LEU A 115 23.45 -15.06 6.56
CA LEU A 115 22.33 -15.93 6.98
C LEU A 115 22.49 -17.36 6.48
N GLY A 116 22.97 -17.54 5.26
CA GLY A 116 23.23 -18.86 4.66
C GLY A 116 24.36 -19.64 5.31
N SER A 117 25.39 -18.95 5.84
CA SER A 117 26.51 -19.57 6.57
C SER A 117 26.18 -19.91 8.03
N GLY A 118 24.98 -19.56 8.53
CA GLY A 118 24.47 -19.99 9.81
C GLY A 118 24.78 -19.05 10.98
N ARG A 119 24.35 -19.46 12.19
CA ARG A 119 24.46 -18.65 13.41
C ARG A 119 25.91 -18.30 13.81
N LYS A 120 26.86 -19.13 13.38
CA LYS A 120 28.27 -18.94 13.68
C LYS A 120 28.75 -17.59 13.14
N THR A 121 28.54 -17.33 11.86
CA THR A 121 29.00 -16.08 11.22
C THR A 121 28.35 -14.82 11.80
N LEU A 122 27.10 -14.90 12.24
CA LEU A 122 26.44 -13.79 12.93
C LEU A 122 27.11 -13.43 14.27
N ASN A 123 27.59 -14.44 15.00
CA ASN A 123 28.24 -14.26 16.32
C ASN A 123 29.73 -13.97 16.21
N ASP A 124 30.41 -14.67 15.32
CA ASP A 124 31.86 -14.66 15.20
C ASP A 124 32.37 -13.57 14.24
N GLY A 125 31.48 -13.02 13.39
CA GLY A 125 31.83 -12.07 12.35
C GLY A 125 32.29 -12.76 11.05
N PHE A 126 32.80 -11.96 10.14
CA PHE A 126 33.27 -12.38 8.82
C PHE A 126 34.48 -11.53 8.41
N ILE A 127 35.26 -12.07 7.48
CA ILE A 127 36.46 -11.43 6.96
C ILE A 127 36.09 -10.61 5.73
N ILE A 128 36.58 -9.39 5.62
CA ILE A 128 36.46 -8.53 4.44
C ILE A 128 37.83 -8.51 3.76
N ALA A 129 37.83 -8.84 2.47
CA ALA A 129 39.00 -8.87 1.61
C ALA A 129 38.81 -7.94 0.40
N ASP A 130 39.92 -7.57 -0.22
CA ASP A 130 39.90 -6.84 -1.50
C ASP A 130 39.56 -7.78 -2.69
N GLU A 131 39.50 -7.21 -3.88
CA GLU A 131 39.26 -7.94 -5.13
C GLU A 131 40.34 -8.99 -5.47
N ASN A 132 41.51 -8.90 -4.88
CA ASN A 132 42.57 -9.91 -4.99
C ASN A 132 42.44 -10.99 -3.91
N GLY A 133 41.51 -10.82 -2.95
CA GLY A 133 41.31 -11.67 -1.78
C GLY A 133 42.30 -11.37 -0.65
N ASP A 134 42.97 -10.21 -0.66
CA ASP A 134 43.87 -9.77 0.40
C ASP A 134 43.08 -9.25 1.61
N TYR A 135 43.52 -9.57 2.80
CA TYR A 135 42.87 -9.21 4.04
C TYR A 135 42.81 -7.70 4.24
N LEU A 136 41.64 -7.15 4.47
CA LEU A 136 41.41 -5.74 4.81
C LEU A 136 41.01 -5.55 6.29
N GLY A 137 40.19 -6.45 6.83
CA GLY A 137 39.73 -6.36 8.20
C GLY A 137 38.53 -7.28 8.43
N LEU A 138 37.76 -6.98 9.47
CA LEU A 138 36.63 -7.78 9.93
C LEU A 138 35.32 -7.00 9.86
N GLY A 139 34.22 -7.72 9.56
CA GLY A 139 32.87 -7.25 9.74
C GLY A 139 32.16 -8.01 10.85
N SER A 140 31.25 -7.34 11.57
CA SER A 140 30.44 -7.97 12.60
C SER A 140 29.00 -8.19 12.16
N GLY A 141 28.39 -9.28 12.62
CA GLY A 141 26.96 -9.53 12.39
C GLY A 141 26.07 -8.47 13.04
N GLU A 142 26.49 -7.90 14.18
CA GLU A 142 25.77 -6.82 14.86
C GLU A 142 25.69 -5.56 13.97
N ASP A 143 26.82 -5.14 13.40
CA ASP A 143 26.85 -3.95 12.54
C ASP A 143 26.08 -4.19 11.25
N LEU A 144 26.13 -5.39 10.69
CA LEU A 144 25.31 -5.79 9.53
C LEU A 144 23.81 -5.64 9.85
N VAL A 145 23.36 -6.14 11.00
CA VAL A 145 21.93 -6.03 11.40
C VAL A 145 21.54 -4.55 11.56
N LYS A 146 22.42 -3.71 12.15
CA LYS A 146 22.17 -2.26 12.30
C LYS A 146 21.98 -1.59 10.94
N VAL A 147 22.89 -1.85 9.99
CA VAL A 147 22.83 -1.26 8.64
C VAL A 147 21.62 -1.75 7.86
N VAL A 148 21.31 -3.05 7.89
CA VAL A 148 20.11 -3.60 7.25
C VAL A 148 18.84 -2.99 7.83
N SER A 149 18.76 -2.84 9.17
CA SER A 149 17.61 -2.21 9.83
C SER A 149 17.46 -0.74 9.45
N PHE A 150 18.57 0.00 9.36
CA PHE A 150 18.58 1.40 8.91
C PHE A 150 18.09 1.53 7.47
N LEU A 151 18.63 0.74 6.54
CA LEU A 151 18.23 0.75 5.13
C LEU A 151 16.74 0.40 4.95
N GLN A 152 16.23 -0.56 5.71
CA GLN A 152 14.82 -0.93 5.68
C GLN A 152 13.93 0.20 6.22
N ALA A 153 14.33 0.86 7.30
CA ALA A 153 13.60 2.00 7.86
C ALA A 153 13.55 3.17 6.87
N GLU A 154 14.68 3.47 6.21
CA GLU A 154 14.77 4.56 5.23
C GLU A 154 13.93 4.26 3.98
N LYS A 155 13.96 3.02 3.47
CA LYS A 155 13.09 2.58 2.38
C LYS A 155 11.60 2.74 2.73
N ASN A 156 11.21 2.32 3.93
CA ASN A 156 9.84 2.47 4.39
C ASN A 156 9.44 3.95 4.54
N ARG A 157 10.37 4.82 4.98
CA ARG A 157 10.14 6.27 5.08
C ARG A 157 9.85 6.88 3.71
N LEU A 158 10.68 6.61 2.70
CA LEU A 158 10.51 7.14 1.34
C LEU A 158 9.21 6.68 0.68
N VAL A 159 8.85 5.38 0.83
CA VAL A 159 7.57 4.86 0.35
C VAL A 159 6.40 5.56 1.04
N THR A 160 6.48 5.73 2.37
CA THR A 160 5.43 6.40 3.15
C THR A 160 5.26 7.86 2.74
N GLU A 161 6.35 8.58 2.50
CA GLU A 161 6.31 9.97 2.02
C GLU A 161 5.64 10.09 0.65
N SER A 162 5.96 9.18 -0.27
CA SER A 162 5.32 9.14 -1.60
C SER A 162 3.81 8.89 -1.50
N ILE A 163 3.38 7.97 -0.63
CA ILE A 163 1.95 7.69 -0.39
C ILE A 163 1.26 8.88 0.30
N ASN A 164 1.92 9.55 1.25
CA ASN A 164 1.37 10.76 1.87
C ASN A 164 1.15 11.87 0.83
N TYR A 165 2.07 12.04 -0.11
CA TYR A 165 1.92 13.00 -1.20
C TYR A 165 0.74 12.62 -2.12
N ALA A 166 0.60 11.36 -2.50
CA ALA A 166 -0.55 10.86 -3.25
C ALA A 166 -1.88 11.14 -2.53
N SER A 167 -1.93 11.02 -1.18
CA SER A 167 -3.09 11.36 -0.36
C SER A 167 -3.46 12.84 -0.45
N VAL A 168 -2.46 13.74 -0.48
CA VAL A 168 -2.70 15.18 -0.65
C VAL A 168 -3.33 15.46 -2.01
N ILE A 169 -2.83 14.82 -3.07
CA ILE A 169 -3.39 14.94 -4.42
C ILE A 169 -4.84 14.43 -4.43
N GLN A 170 -5.12 13.23 -3.95
CA GLN A 170 -6.47 12.66 -3.94
C GLN A 170 -7.45 13.54 -3.17
N LYS A 171 -7.07 14.05 -2.00
CA LYS A 171 -7.89 14.99 -1.22
C LYS A 171 -8.13 16.31 -1.94
N SER A 172 -7.20 16.78 -2.78
CA SER A 172 -7.38 18.01 -3.56
C SER A 172 -8.46 17.87 -4.65
N PHE A 173 -8.55 16.68 -5.26
CA PHE A 173 -9.64 16.37 -6.20
C PHE A 173 -11.02 16.35 -5.53
N LEU A 174 -11.09 15.85 -4.28
CA LEU A 174 -12.34 15.82 -3.51
C LEU A 174 -12.80 17.22 -3.05
N ARG A 175 -11.90 18.22 -3.02
CA ARG A 175 -12.23 19.57 -2.55
C ARG A 175 -13.29 20.25 -3.40
N SER A 176 -13.15 20.21 -4.73
CA SER A 176 -14.13 20.82 -5.65
C SER A 176 -15.54 20.24 -5.44
N SER A 177 -15.63 18.90 -5.34
CA SER A 177 -16.90 18.24 -5.06
C SER A 177 -17.51 18.64 -3.71
N ARG A 178 -16.69 18.84 -2.67
CA ARG A 178 -17.15 19.30 -1.36
C ARG A 178 -17.66 20.73 -1.40
N GLU A 179 -16.99 21.61 -2.13
CA GLU A 179 -17.41 22.99 -2.32
C GLU A 179 -18.76 23.06 -3.05
N ASP A 180 -18.93 22.30 -4.13
CA ASP A 180 -20.18 22.22 -4.88
C ASP A 180 -21.32 21.61 -4.04
N MET A 181 -21.06 20.55 -3.27
CA MET A 181 -22.05 19.99 -2.34
C MET A 181 -22.54 21.02 -1.33
N SER A 182 -21.62 21.77 -0.73
CA SER A 182 -21.96 22.84 0.23
C SER A 182 -22.76 23.98 -0.40
N ALA A 183 -22.62 24.20 -1.71
CA ALA A 183 -23.34 25.25 -2.44
C ALA A 183 -24.76 24.81 -2.85
N VAL A 184 -25.07 23.52 -2.91
CA VAL A 184 -26.35 22.99 -3.40
C VAL A 184 -27.18 22.27 -2.33
N LEU A 185 -26.55 21.75 -1.26
CA LEU A 185 -27.19 20.99 -0.18
C LEU A 185 -27.12 21.78 1.15
N GLN A 186 -28.22 21.87 1.86
CA GLN A 186 -28.29 22.57 3.16
C GLN A 186 -28.12 21.62 4.35
N ASP A 187 -28.75 20.44 4.28
CA ASP A 187 -28.68 19.39 5.30
C ASP A 187 -28.14 18.12 4.65
N TYR A 188 -26.85 17.86 4.85
CA TYR A 188 -26.15 16.74 4.27
C TYR A 188 -24.94 16.33 5.12
N PHE A 189 -24.43 15.13 4.86
CA PHE A 189 -23.11 14.70 5.28
C PHE A 189 -22.40 13.95 4.16
N MET A 190 -21.08 13.92 4.25
CA MET A 190 -20.20 13.15 3.39
C MET A 190 -19.06 12.57 4.20
N HIS A 191 -19.13 11.29 4.48
CA HIS A 191 -18.09 10.52 5.13
C HIS A 191 -17.25 9.80 4.07
N TRP A 192 -15.96 10.09 4.06
CA TRP A 192 -14.98 9.42 3.19
C TRP A 192 -13.77 9.05 4.03
N GLU A 193 -13.56 7.77 4.19
CA GLU A 193 -12.51 7.22 5.02
C GLU A 193 -11.87 6.02 4.31
N PRO A 194 -10.70 6.23 3.67
CA PRO A 194 -9.98 5.15 3.02
C PRO A 194 -9.44 4.17 4.07
N ARG A 195 -9.34 2.91 3.68
CA ARG A 195 -8.76 1.84 4.49
C ARG A 195 -7.29 2.09 4.78
N ASP A 196 -6.57 2.57 3.79
CA ASP A 196 -5.15 2.90 3.85
C ASP A 196 -4.96 4.44 3.87
N LYS A 197 -3.85 4.96 3.43
CA LYS A 197 -3.62 6.42 3.32
C LYS A 197 -4.36 7.07 2.15
N VAL A 198 -4.59 6.28 1.11
CA VAL A 198 -5.35 6.60 -0.10
C VAL A 198 -6.28 5.42 -0.40
N GLY A 199 -7.33 5.61 -1.17
CA GLY A 199 -8.35 4.58 -1.39
C GLY A 199 -8.92 4.54 -2.81
N GLY A 200 -9.69 3.48 -3.07
CA GLY A 200 -10.45 3.27 -4.32
C GLY A 200 -11.82 3.93 -4.31
N ASP A 201 -12.31 4.35 -3.15
CA ASP A 201 -13.56 5.08 -3.04
C ASP A 201 -13.41 6.56 -3.42
N TYR A 202 -14.41 7.06 -4.11
CA TYR A 202 -14.46 8.45 -4.54
C TYR A 202 -15.90 8.97 -4.57
N TYR A 203 -16.09 10.22 -4.22
CA TYR A 203 -17.35 10.91 -4.41
C TYR A 203 -17.17 12.13 -5.30
N PHE A 204 -18.20 12.42 -6.07
CA PHE A 204 -18.20 13.54 -7.01
C PHE A 204 -19.50 14.34 -6.86
N CYS A 205 -19.39 15.66 -6.85
CA CYS A 205 -20.51 16.58 -6.95
C CYS A 205 -20.14 17.70 -7.89
N LYS A 206 -21.07 18.06 -8.77
CA LYS A 206 -20.91 19.21 -9.66
C LYS A 206 -22.21 19.98 -9.79
N LYS A 207 -22.15 21.27 -9.47
CA LYS A 207 -23.26 22.21 -9.55
C LYS A 207 -23.46 22.67 -11.00
N PHE A 208 -24.73 22.83 -11.38
CA PHE A 208 -25.17 23.41 -12.64
C PHE A 208 -26.31 24.42 -12.39
N ASP A 209 -26.75 25.15 -13.42
CA ASP A 209 -27.81 26.19 -13.27
C ASP A 209 -29.18 25.58 -12.98
N ASP A 210 -29.47 24.36 -13.43
CA ASP A 210 -30.76 23.67 -13.32
C ASP A 210 -30.76 22.53 -12.27
N GLY A 211 -29.62 22.31 -11.62
CA GLY A 211 -29.49 21.25 -10.61
C GLY A 211 -28.04 20.90 -10.28
N PHE A 212 -27.83 19.65 -9.90
CA PHE A 212 -26.49 19.15 -9.61
C PHE A 212 -26.37 17.66 -9.91
N PHE A 213 -25.17 17.24 -10.28
CA PHE A 213 -24.82 15.84 -10.48
C PHE A 213 -24.07 15.31 -9.26
N LEU A 214 -24.44 14.12 -8.80
CA LEU A 214 -23.77 13.37 -7.73
C LEU A 214 -23.33 12.02 -8.25
N ALA A 215 -22.13 11.59 -7.84
CA ALA A 215 -21.69 10.21 -8.02
C ALA A 215 -21.00 9.70 -6.76
N LEU A 216 -21.26 8.45 -6.42
CA LEU A 216 -20.48 7.64 -5.50
C LEU A 216 -19.82 6.53 -6.28
N ILE A 217 -18.51 6.41 -6.17
CA ILE A 217 -17.67 5.52 -6.98
C ILE A 217 -16.85 4.65 -6.04
N ASP A 218 -16.86 3.36 -6.30
CA ASP A 218 -16.08 2.34 -5.62
C ASP A 218 -15.27 1.58 -6.68
N CYS A 219 -13.97 1.86 -6.76
CA CYS A 219 -13.07 1.26 -7.73
C CYS A 219 -12.48 -0.03 -7.19
N THR A 220 -12.19 -0.98 -8.09
CA THR A 220 -11.43 -2.18 -7.72
C THR A 220 -10.08 -1.83 -7.09
N GLY A 221 -9.80 -2.49 -5.97
CA GLY A 221 -8.56 -2.35 -5.24
C GLY A 221 -8.55 -1.16 -4.28
N HIS A 222 -7.81 -1.32 -3.21
CA HIS A 222 -7.61 -0.31 -2.16
C HIS A 222 -6.17 0.24 -2.21
N GLY A 223 -5.90 1.28 -1.42
CA GLY A 223 -4.57 1.89 -1.36
C GLY A 223 -4.16 2.56 -2.68
N VAL A 224 -2.89 2.47 -3.05
CA VAL A 224 -2.33 3.18 -4.21
C VAL A 224 -2.97 2.78 -5.54
N PRO A 225 -3.17 1.48 -5.87
CA PRO A 225 -3.87 1.10 -7.11
C PRO A 225 -5.28 1.67 -7.20
N GLY A 226 -6.09 1.56 -6.15
CA GLY A 226 -7.43 2.14 -6.09
C GLY A 226 -7.42 3.66 -6.29
N ALA A 227 -6.46 4.36 -5.66
CA ALA A 227 -6.33 5.80 -5.83
C ALA A 227 -6.01 6.23 -7.28
N PHE A 228 -5.21 5.47 -8.02
CA PHE A 228 -5.00 5.73 -9.45
C PHE A 228 -6.29 5.54 -10.24
N MET A 229 -7.05 4.48 -9.93
CA MET A 229 -8.36 4.26 -10.58
C MET A 229 -9.29 5.43 -10.32
N THR A 230 -9.41 5.93 -9.09
CA THR A 230 -10.28 7.09 -8.78
C THR A 230 -9.90 8.34 -9.56
N LEU A 231 -8.60 8.62 -9.76
CA LEU A 231 -8.16 9.77 -10.56
C LEU A 231 -8.54 9.65 -12.04
N ILE A 232 -8.41 8.45 -12.62
CA ILE A 232 -8.83 8.16 -14.00
C ILE A 232 -10.35 8.37 -14.12
N MET A 233 -11.13 7.81 -13.19
CA MET A 233 -12.60 7.93 -13.20
C MET A 233 -13.06 9.38 -13.04
N ALA A 234 -12.46 10.13 -12.10
CA ALA A 234 -12.75 11.54 -11.91
C ALA A 234 -12.50 12.37 -13.18
N SER A 235 -11.38 12.13 -13.85
CA SER A 235 -11.04 12.81 -15.10
C SER A 235 -12.04 12.50 -16.22
N PHE A 236 -12.45 11.24 -16.36
CA PHE A 236 -13.44 10.85 -17.36
C PHE A 236 -14.83 11.43 -17.05
N LEU A 237 -15.23 11.44 -15.79
CA LEU A 237 -16.52 11.96 -15.37
C LEU A 237 -16.65 13.46 -15.69
N ASP A 238 -15.62 14.24 -15.38
CA ASP A 238 -15.61 15.67 -15.74
C ASP A 238 -15.82 15.89 -17.24
N HIS A 239 -15.15 15.11 -18.09
CA HIS A 239 -15.32 15.21 -19.55
C HIS A 239 -16.73 14.81 -20.00
N ILE A 240 -17.29 13.73 -19.46
CA ILE A 240 -18.62 13.23 -19.81
C ILE A 240 -19.68 14.29 -19.50
N LEU A 241 -19.57 14.95 -18.36
CA LEU A 241 -20.57 15.92 -17.91
C LEU A 241 -20.50 17.26 -18.68
N VAL A 242 -19.35 17.63 -19.25
CA VAL A 242 -19.23 18.84 -20.11
C VAL A 242 -19.96 18.65 -21.43
N GLU A 243 -20.08 17.44 -21.96
CA GLU A 243 -20.75 17.10 -23.22
C GLU A 243 -22.30 17.02 -23.08
N ASP A 244 -22.90 17.65 -22.07
CA ASP A 244 -24.34 17.70 -21.80
C ASP A 244 -24.99 16.36 -21.41
N ASN A 245 -24.20 15.39 -21.00
CA ASN A 245 -24.70 14.07 -20.58
C ASN A 245 -25.18 14.05 -19.10
N ARG A 246 -25.23 15.18 -18.43
CA ARG A 246 -25.58 15.27 -17.01
C ARG A 246 -27.01 14.84 -16.69
N HIS A 247 -27.93 15.01 -17.67
CA HIS A 247 -29.34 14.66 -17.52
C HIS A 247 -29.63 13.17 -17.74
N ASP A 248 -28.67 12.42 -18.25
CA ASP A 248 -28.77 10.99 -18.54
C ASP A 248 -27.66 10.18 -17.80
N PRO A 249 -27.84 9.90 -16.49
CA PRO A 249 -26.90 9.11 -15.72
C PRO A 249 -26.60 7.73 -16.34
N ALA A 250 -27.57 7.04 -16.93
CA ALA A 250 -27.37 5.75 -17.58
C ALA A 250 -26.50 5.87 -18.84
N GLY A 251 -26.74 6.88 -19.67
CA GLY A 251 -25.87 7.21 -20.81
C GLY A 251 -24.46 7.58 -20.38
N ALA A 252 -24.32 8.34 -19.27
CA ALA A 252 -23.02 8.68 -18.70
C ALA A 252 -22.25 7.42 -18.25
N LEU A 253 -22.92 6.44 -17.61
CA LEU A 253 -22.33 5.14 -17.24
C LEU A 253 -21.87 4.36 -18.48
N ALA A 254 -22.68 4.34 -19.55
CA ALA A 254 -22.33 3.66 -20.80
C ALA A 254 -21.10 4.26 -21.48
N ILE A 255 -20.98 5.58 -21.50
CA ILE A 255 -19.79 6.29 -22.01
C ILE A 255 -18.59 6.00 -21.12
N MET A 256 -18.75 6.04 -19.77
CA MET A 256 -17.71 5.73 -18.81
C MET A 256 -17.18 4.30 -19.01
N ASN A 257 -18.06 3.31 -19.19
CA ASN A 257 -17.67 1.92 -19.43
C ASN A 257 -16.73 1.79 -20.64
N LYS A 258 -17.07 2.43 -21.75
CA LYS A 258 -16.23 2.42 -22.98
C LYS A 258 -14.87 3.06 -22.71
N LYS A 259 -14.85 4.25 -22.08
CA LYS A 259 -13.60 4.98 -21.78
C LYS A 259 -12.67 4.17 -20.85
N VAL A 260 -13.22 3.55 -19.80
CA VAL A 260 -12.46 2.72 -18.85
C VAL A 260 -11.89 1.49 -19.53
N LYS A 261 -12.70 0.73 -20.27
CA LYS A 261 -12.23 -0.45 -21.00
C LYS A 261 -11.12 -0.12 -21.99
N MET A 262 -11.25 0.99 -22.72
CA MET A 262 -10.20 1.46 -23.64
C MET A 262 -8.91 1.84 -22.89
N ALA A 263 -9.02 2.58 -21.79
CA ALA A 263 -7.86 3.04 -21.01
C ALA A 263 -7.09 1.88 -20.35
N LEU A 264 -7.81 0.84 -19.93
CA LEU A 264 -7.21 -0.33 -19.25
C LEU A 264 -6.87 -1.48 -20.21
N GLY A 265 -7.17 -1.34 -21.52
CA GLY A 265 -6.94 -2.40 -22.50
C GLY A 265 -7.83 -3.63 -22.29
N GLN A 266 -8.98 -3.48 -21.62
CA GLN A 266 -9.93 -4.57 -21.32
C GLN A 266 -10.95 -4.79 -22.44
N ILE A 267 -10.48 -4.71 -23.69
CA ILE A 267 -11.28 -4.93 -24.89
C ILE A 267 -11.08 -6.38 -25.32
N ASN A 268 -12.16 -7.17 -25.38
CA ASN A 268 -12.10 -8.48 -26.00
C ASN A 268 -11.98 -8.29 -27.52
N ASP A 269 -10.77 -8.46 -28.06
CA ASP A 269 -10.48 -8.38 -29.48
C ASP A 269 -11.14 -9.52 -30.24
N SER A 270 -12.32 -9.23 -30.80
CA SER A 270 -12.76 -9.90 -32.05
C SER A 270 -13.00 -8.89 -33.20
N ALA A 271 -12.64 -7.62 -33.02
CA ALA A 271 -12.88 -6.58 -34.03
C ALA A 271 -11.97 -5.36 -33.90
N THR A 272 -10.62 -5.53 -33.97
CA THR A 272 -9.73 -4.39 -34.24
C THR A 272 -8.75 -4.74 -35.33
N ASP A 273 -9.11 -4.40 -36.54
CA ASP A 273 -8.15 -4.19 -37.64
C ASP A 273 -7.27 -2.96 -37.29
N GLY A 274 -5.99 -3.17 -37.06
CA GLY A 274 -4.97 -2.23 -37.50
C GLY A 274 -4.43 -1.20 -36.51
N PHE A 275 -4.44 -1.40 -35.20
CA PHE A 275 -3.59 -0.59 -34.30
C PHE A 275 -2.72 -1.49 -33.43
N ASP A 276 -1.40 -1.45 -33.67
CA ASP A 276 -0.35 -2.19 -32.92
C ASP A 276 -0.32 -1.77 -31.44
N ILE A 277 -1.14 -2.40 -30.59
CA ILE A 277 -1.06 -2.31 -29.12
C ILE A 277 -0.05 -3.34 -28.56
N GLU A 278 0.63 -4.11 -29.42
CA GLU A 278 1.62 -5.14 -29.01
C GLU A 278 2.83 -4.60 -28.23
N ARG A 279 3.02 -3.29 -28.09
CA ARG A 279 4.22 -2.72 -27.42
C ARG A 279 4.12 -2.58 -25.91
N PHE A 280 2.98 -2.77 -25.28
CA PHE A 280 2.82 -2.66 -23.82
C PHE A 280 2.34 -3.93 -23.11
N SER A 281 2.04 -4.97 -23.84
CA SER A 281 1.71 -6.28 -23.30
C SER A 281 2.99 -7.09 -23.08
N THR A 282 3.66 -6.88 -21.96
CA THR A 282 4.52 -7.93 -21.40
C THR A 282 3.59 -9.09 -21.03
N LYS A 283 3.64 -10.14 -21.84
CA LYS A 283 3.01 -11.43 -21.56
C LYS A 283 3.53 -11.98 -20.21
N GLN A 284 2.87 -11.60 -19.13
CA GLN A 284 2.80 -12.42 -17.93
C GLN A 284 1.32 -12.53 -17.56
N ASN A 285 0.83 -13.76 -17.48
CA ASN A 285 -0.53 -14.17 -17.17
C ASN A 285 -1.17 -13.33 -16.05
N GLY A 286 -2.15 -12.50 -16.41
CA GLY A 286 -2.95 -11.73 -15.47
C GLY A 286 -3.55 -10.52 -16.16
N GLN A 287 -4.58 -10.69 -17.02
CA GLN A 287 -5.47 -9.57 -17.33
C GLN A 287 -6.10 -9.13 -16.01
N SER A 288 -5.82 -7.89 -15.62
CA SER A 288 -6.48 -7.25 -14.49
C SER A 288 -7.96 -7.09 -14.84
N ASP A 289 -8.87 -7.42 -13.94
CA ASP A 289 -10.31 -7.20 -14.09
C ASP A 289 -10.69 -5.96 -13.26
N ASP A 290 -10.19 -4.80 -13.70
CA ASP A 290 -10.39 -3.55 -13.00
C ASP A 290 -11.62 -2.79 -13.52
N GLY A 291 -12.37 -2.23 -12.58
CA GLY A 291 -13.60 -1.51 -12.88
C GLY A 291 -14.05 -0.68 -11.68
N MET A 292 -15.32 -0.32 -11.68
CA MET A 292 -15.94 0.34 -10.54
C MET A 292 -17.41 -0.07 -10.38
N ASP A 293 -17.85 -0.10 -9.15
CA ASP A 293 -19.25 -0.11 -8.75
C ASP A 293 -19.65 1.33 -8.41
N THR A 294 -20.80 1.82 -8.89
CA THR A 294 -21.08 3.25 -8.78
C THR A 294 -22.59 3.56 -8.86
N ALA A 295 -22.96 4.68 -8.29
CA ALA A 295 -24.27 5.29 -8.45
C ALA A 295 -24.10 6.71 -9.02
N PHE A 296 -24.73 6.98 -10.14
CA PHE A 296 -24.82 8.31 -10.76
C PHE A 296 -26.20 8.88 -10.56
N CYS A 297 -26.29 10.11 -10.11
CA CYS A 297 -27.54 10.82 -9.82
C CYS A 297 -27.52 12.21 -10.44
N TRP A 298 -28.55 12.54 -11.19
CA TRP A 298 -28.87 13.89 -11.60
C TRP A 298 -30.05 14.42 -10.78
N VAL A 299 -29.87 15.50 -10.05
CA VAL A 299 -30.94 16.17 -9.29
C VAL A 299 -31.32 17.45 -9.99
N ASN A 300 -32.49 17.45 -10.65
CA ASN A 300 -33.10 18.65 -11.18
C ASN A 300 -33.86 19.36 -10.06
N THR A 301 -33.28 20.45 -9.55
CA THR A 301 -33.85 21.21 -8.41
C THR A 301 -35.09 22.01 -8.79
N GLN A 302 -35.25 22.37 -10.07
CA GLN A 302 -36.42 23.11 -10.56
C GLN A 302 -37.63 22.19 -10.75
N ALA A 303 -37.40 21.01 -11.30
CA ALA A 303 -38.46 20.00 -11.52
C ALA A 303 -38.76 19.18 -10.26
N GLY A 304 -37.87 19.17 -9.24
CA GLY A 304 -38.00 18.30 -8.08
C GLY A 304 -37.90 16.83 -8.43
N ILE A 305 -37.00 16.45 -9.35
CA ILE A 305 -36.83 15.08 -9.81
C ILE A 305 -35.37 14.68 -9.69
N LEU A 306 -35.13 13.51 -9.09
CA LEU A 306 -33.86 12.83 -9.15
C LEU A 306 -33.92 11.72 -10.22
N THR A 307 -32.95 11.72 -11.14
CA THR A 307 -32.70 10.63 -12.09
C THR A 307 -31.48 9.85 -11.60
N TYR A 308 -31.63 8.58 -11.39
CA TYR A 308 -30.60 7.68 -10.86
C TYR A 308 -30.29 6.57 -11.84
N ALA A 309 -29.03 6.22 -11.97
CA ALA A 309 -28.56 4.99 -12.60
C ALA A 309 -27.46 4.36 -11.72
N GLY A 310 -27.64 3.13 -11.33
CA GLY A 310 -26.71 2.39 -10.48
C GLY A 310 -26.03 1.25 -11.25
N ALA A 311 -24.71 1.16 -11.10
CA ALA A 311 -23.91 0.00 -11.50
C ALA A 311 -23.51 -0.71 -10.20
N LYS A 312 -24.29 -1.71 -9.76
CA LYS A 312 -24.23 -2.49 -8.52
C LYS A 312 -24.46 -1.69 -7.21
N THR A 313 -24.35 -0.36 -7.19
CA THR A 313 -24.50 0.48 -6.00
C THR A 313 -25.92 1.01 -5.89
N PRO A 314 -26.73 0.58 -4.89
CA PRO A 314 -28.12 1.02 -4.70
C PRO A 314 -28.19 2.44 -4.09
N LEU A 315 -29.32 3.12 -4.36
CA LEU A 315 -29.69 4.34 -3.64
C LEU A 315 -30.78 3.99 -2.62
N PHE A 316 -30.54 4.36 -1.35
CA PHE A 316 -31.50 4.24 -0.25
C PHE A 316 -32.23 5.57 -0.08
N TYR A 317 -33.55 5.52 0.18
CA TYR A 317 -34.30 6.73 0.44
C TYR A 317 -35.46 6.50 1.43
N ILE A 318 -35.87 7.57 2.10
CA ILE A 318 -37.01 7.62 2.98
C ILE A 318 -37.86 8.81 2.54
N GLY A 319 -39.11 8.54 2.09
CA GLY A 319 -40.05 9.55 1.66
C GLY A 319 -41.03 9.98 2.75
N ASP A 320 -41.81 11.03 2.49
CA ASP A 320 -42.77 11.63 3.44
C ASP A 320 -43.90 10.67 3.90
N ALA A 321 -44.28 9.71 3.06
CA ALA A 321 -45.46 8.86 3.30
C ALA A 321 -45.17 7.60 4.12
N SER A 322 -43.92 7.26 4.31
CA SER A 322 -43.48 6.03 4.99
C SER A 322 -42.11 6.27 5.60
N SER A 323 -41.96 5.93 6.87
CA SER A 323 -40.67 5.89 7.55
C SER A 323 -39.79 4.73 7.09
N ASP A 324 -40.29 3.84 6.23
CA ASP A 324 -39.58 2.69 5.74
C ASP A 324 -38.52 3.10 4.72
N VAL A 325 -37.34 2.47 4.86
CA VAL A 325 -36.24 2.66 3.92
C VAL A 325 -36.56 1.91 2.62
N GLN A 326 -36.65 2.65 1.55
CA GLN A 326 -36.84 2.12 0.19
C GLN A 326 -35.50 2.14 -0.58
N LEU A 327 -35.43 1.33 -1.65
CA LEU A 327 -34.25 1.25 -2.50
C LEU A 327 -34.63 1.50 -3.97
N LEU A 328 -33.78 2.26 -4.67
CA LEU A 328 -33.68 2.12 -6.12
C LEU A 328 -32.60 1.08 -6.38
N GLU A 329 -33.03 -0.06 -6.94
CA GLU A 329 -32.12 -1.18 -7.20
C GLU A 329 -31.21 -0.88 -8.40
N PRO A 330 -29.91 -1.15 -8.30
CA PRO A 330 -28.98 -0.91 -9.39
C PRO A 330 -29.06 -2.02 -10.46
N ASP A 331 -28.52 -1.74 -11.63
CA ASP A 331 -28.17 -2.78 -12.59
C ASP A 331 -27.06 -3.70 -12.02
N ARG A 332 -27.07 -4.97 -12.46
CA ARG A 332 -26.17 -6.01 -11.93
C ARG A 332 -24.73 -5.92 -12.44
N LYS A 333 -24.47 -5.10 -13.45
CA LYS A 333 -23.15 -4.94 -14.05
C LYS A 333 -22.48 -3.67 -13.54
N GLY A 334 -21.24 -3.80 -13.10
CA GLY A 334 -20.35 -2.66 -12.81
C GLY A 334 -19.76 -2.09 -14.10
N VAL A 335 -19.03 -1.02 -13.98
CA VAL A 335 -18.43 -0.27 -15.10
C VAL A 335 -16.97 -0.69 -15.28
N GLY A 336 -16.55 -0.97 -16.51
CA GLY A 336 -15.16 -1.27 -16.86
C GLY A 336 -14.79 -2.75 -16.81
N TYR A 337 -15.45 -3.57 -16.01
CA TYR A 337 -15.12 -4.99 -15.82
C TYR A 337 -15.14 -5.79 -17.12
N ILE A 338 -14.30 -6.80 -17.22
CA ILE A 338 -14.18 -7.66 -18.41
C ILE A 338 -15.53 -8.29 -18.77
N ASP A 339 -16.30 -8.73 -17.76
CA ASP A 339 -17.59 -9.39 -17.90
C ASP A 339 -18.76 -8.43 -18.24
N THR A 340 -18.53 -7.10 -18.22
CA THR A 340 -19.50 -6.10 -18.64
C THR A 340 -19.35 -5.84 -20.14
N PRO A 341 -20.38 -6.08 -20.98
CA PRO A 341 -20.31 -5.79 -22.39
C PRO A 341 -19.97 -4.32 -22.70
N MET A 342 -19.24 -4.07 -23.80
CA MET A 342 -18.85 -2.73 -24.22
C MET A 342 -20.06 -1.81 -24.49
N ASP A 343 -21.14 -2.39 -24.97
CA ASP A 343 -22.41 -1.77 -25.33
C ASP A 343 -23.50 -1.96 -24.25
N TYR A 344 -23.13 -2.36 -23.05
CA TYR A 344 -24.10 -2.53 -21.97
C TYR A 344 -24.84 -1.22 -21.69
N ALA A 345 -26.17 -1.30 -21.61
CA ALA A 345 -27.06 -0.16 -21.34
C ALA A 345 -27.60 -0.26 -19.91
N TRP A 346 -27.20 0.70 -19.07
CA TRP A 346 -27.80 0.89 -17.75
C TRP A 346 -29.18 1.53 -17.85
N THR A 347 -29.92 1.49 -16.76
CA THR A 347 -31.31 1.95 -16.72
C THR A 347 -31.44 3.19 -15.84
N ASN A 348 -32.02 4.27 -16.40
CA ASN A 348 -32.43 5.41 -15.60
C ASN A 348 -33.72 5.13 -14.84
N GLN A 349 -33.71 5.44 -13.54
CA GLN A 349 -34.88 5.43 -12.69
C GLN A 349 -35.14 6.86 -12.17
N GLN A 350 -36.40 7.28 -12.21
CA GLN A 350 -36.79 8.63 -11.75
C GLN A 350 -37.50 8.56 -10.41
N LEU A 351 -37.12 9.43 -9.49
CA LEU A 351 -37.71 9.59 -8.17
C LEU A 351 -38.17 11.05 -8.01
N PRO A 352 -39.49 11.29 -7.92
CA PRO A 352 -40.01 12.59 -7.53
C PRO A 352 -39.53 12.93 -6.11
N LEU A 353 -38.90 14.09 -5.95
CA LEU A 353 -38.39 14.56 -4.66
C LEU A 353 -39.45 15.40 -3.94
N THR A 354 -39.64 15.08 -2.68
CA THR A 354 -40.52 15.87 -1.77
C THR A 354 -39.69 16.49 -0.64
N LYS A 355 -40.15 17.62 -0.15
CA LYS A 355 -39.43 18.30 0.93
C LYS A 355 -39.34 17.43 2.18
N GLY A 356 -38.15 17.28 2.71
CA GLY A 356 -37.85 16.42 3.87
C GLY A 356 -37.44 14.97 3.52
N MET A 357 -37.53 14.59 2.26
CA MET A 357 -37.05 13.26 1.80
C MET A 357 -35.55 13.13 2.06
N CYS A 358 -35.15 11.99 2.63
CA CYS A 358 -33.77 11.64 2.91
C CYS A 358 -33.25 10.63 1.89
N LEU A 359 -32.05 10.86 1.37
CA LEU A 359 -31.39 10.01 0.38
C LEU A 359 -30.00 9.64 0.86
N TYR A 360 -29.58 8.36 0.61
CA TYR A 360 -28.30 7.87 1.08
C TYR A 360 -27.65 6.98 0.03
N LEU A 361 -26.34 7.10 -0.07
CA LEU A 361 -25.47 6.24 -0.90
C LEU A 361 -24.32 5.76 -0.04
N THR A 362 -23.91 4.51 -0.21
CA THR A 362 -22.73 3.93 0.45
C THR A 362 -22.02 2.94 -0.45
N THR A 363 -20.69 2.89 -0.32
CA THR A 363 -19.87 1.83 -0.90
C THR A 363 -20.00 0.54 -0.09
N ASP A 364 -19.48 -0.55 -0.61
CA ASP A 364 -19.61 -1.87 -0.02
C ASP A 364 -18.80 -2.03 1.29
N GLY A 365 -17.73 -1.22 1.48
CA GLY A 365 -16.90 -1.27 2.69
C GLY A 365 -17.65 -1.02 4.00
N LEU A 366 -18.77 -0.27 3.97
CA LEU A 366 -19.65 -0.16 5.12
C LEU A 366 -20.49 -1.43 5.31
N ILE A 367 -21.09 -1.93 4.22
CA ILE A 367 -22.03 -3.04 4.23
C ILE A 367 -21.33 -4.37 4.51
N ASP A 368 -20.15 -4.58 3.92
CA ASP A 368 -19.41 -5.85 3.94
C ASP A 368 -18.37 -5.95 5.07
N GLN A 369 -18.28 -4.91 5.91
CA GLN A 369 -17.43 -4.97 7.09
C GLN A 369 -17.81 -6.12 8.01
N ILE A 370 -16.86 -7.00 8.25
CA ILE A 370 -17.04 -8.12 9.19
C ILE A 370 -16.92 -7.62 10.62
N GLY A 371 -17.87 -8.02 11.47
CA GLY A 371 -17.88 -7.63 12.88
C GLY A 371 -18.86 -8.42 13.75
N GLY A 372 -19.09 -7.89 14.94
CA GLY A 372 -19.96 -8.48 15.93
C GLY A 372 -19.51 -9.87 16.41
N VAL A 373 -20.29 -10.46 17.32
CA VAL A 373 -19.97 -11.76 17.94
C VAL A 373 -19.93 -12.90 16.91
N LYS A 374 -20.80 -12.84 15.91
CA LYS A 374 -20.93 -13.90 14.87
C LYS A 374 -19.94 -13.74 13.73
N LYS A 375 -19.14 -12.66 13.69
CA LYS A 375 -18.18 -12.35 12.62
C LYS A 375 -18.80 -12.44 11.22
N ILE A 376 -19.93 -11.80 11.02
CA ILE A 376 -20.62 -11.69 9.73
C ILE A 376 -20.58 -10.25 9.24
N ALA A 377 -20.99 -9.99 7.99
CA ALA A 377 -21.08 -8.64 7.43
C ALA A 377 -22.04 -7.74 8.24
N PHE A 378 -21.77 -6.44 8.27
CA PHE A 378 -22.65 -5.42 8.85
C PHE A 378 -24.05 -5.52 8.22
N GLY A 379 -24.09 -5.50 6.91
CA GLY A 379 -25.25 -5.82 6.08
C GLY A 379 -26.25 -4.69 5.91
N LYS A 380 -26.91 -4.68 4.75
CA LYS A 380 -27.93 -3.69 4.37
C LYS A 380 -29.05 -3.56 5.40
N LYS A 381 -29.44 -4.66 6.07
CA LYS A 381 -30.52 -4.65 7.07
C LYS A 381 -30.20 -3.77 8.27
N ARG A 382 -28.99 -3.88 8.85
CA ARG A 382 -28.57 -3.01 9.98
C ARG A 382 -28.50 -1.55 9.54
N PHE A 383 -27.91 -1.31 8.36
CA PHE A 383 -27.84 0.03 7.80
C PHE A 383 -29.25 0.63 7.65
N SER A 384 -30.19 -0.07 7.00
CA SER A 384 -31.58 0.40 6.85
C SER A 384 -32.28 0.62 8.21
N THR A 385 -32.04 -0.23 9.21
CA THR A 385 -32.59 -0.01 10.56
C THR A 385 -32.06 1.27 11.17
N LEU A 386 -30.76 1.55 11.08
CA LEU A 386 -30.17 2.78 11.60
C LEU A 386 -30.72 4.03 10.90
N LEU A 387 -30.91 3.98 9.58
CA LEU A 387 -31.51 5.07 8.83
C LEU A 387 -32.95 5.32 9.26
N HIS A 388 -33.76 4.25 9.35
CA HIS A 388 -35.16 4.32 9.79
C HIS A 388 -35.31 4.94 11.19
N GLU A 389 -34.46 4.54 12.13
CA GLU A 389 -34.54 5.01 13.52
C GLU A 389 -34.08 6.48 13.68
N ASN A 390 -33.33 7.02 12.71
CA ASN A 390 -32.68 8.31 12.87
C ASN A 390 -32.98 9.35 11.77
N TYR A 391 -33.79 9.03 10.75
CA TYR A 391 -34.01 9.89 9.58
C TYR A 391 -34.55 11.28 9.88
N LEU A 392 -35.23 11.49 11.02
CA LEU A 392 -35.73 12.81 11.46
C LEU A 392 -34.63 13.72 12.03
N LYS A 393 -33.47 13.18 12.38
CA LYS A 393 -32.36 13.96 12.93
C LYS A 393 -31.65 14.74 11.82
N PRO A 394 -30.93 15.82 12.16
CA PRO A 394 -30.03 16.48 11.21
C PRO A 394 -29.03 15.49 10.59
N MET A 395 -28.70 15.68 9.33
CA MET A 395 -27.83 14.77 8.59
C MET A 395 -26.43 14.55 9.25
N PRO A 396 -25.74 15.56 9.81
CA PRO A 396 -24.47 15.35 10.52
C PRO A 396 -24.60 14.48 11.78
N GLU A 397 -25.76 14.50 12.45
CA GLU A 397 -26.01 13.64 13.59
C GLU A 397 -26.23 12.18 13.14
N GLN A 398 -26.92 11.97 12.02
CA GLN A 398 -27.10 10.65 11.42
C GLN A 398 -25.76 10.04 11.00
N GLU A 399 -24.84 10.81 10.37
CA GLU A 399 -23.49 10.36 10.09
C GLU A 399 -22.80 9.81 11.35
N SER A 400 -22.81 10.62 12.43
CA SER A 400 -22.16 10.25 13.67
C SER A 400 -22.71 8.95 14.25
N ILE A 401 -24.04 8.75 14.20
CA ILE A 401 -24.71 7.55 14.71
C ILE A 401 -24.36 6.33 13.85
N VAL A 402 -24.43 6.45 12.53
CA VAL A 402 -24.14 5.35 11.62
C VAL A 402 -22.67 4.93 11.74
N MET A 403 -21.76 5.88 11.76
CA MET A 403 -20.33 5.59 11.87
C MET A 403 -19.96 5.03 13.23
N GLN A 404 -20.56 5.51 14.32
CA GLN A 404 -20.34 4.92 15.64
C GLN A 404 -20.82 3.47 15.69
N ALA A 405 -22.02 3.19 15.16
CA ALA A 405 -22.54 1.82 15.10
C ALA A 405 -21.66 0.90 14.22
N TYR A 406 -21.12 1.43 13.14
CA TYR A 406 -20.14 0.74 12.28
C TYR A 406 -18.86 0.39 13.05
N TYR A 407 -18.23 1.34 13.75
CA TYR A 407 -17.00 1.10 14.51
C TYR A 407 -17.24 0.14 15.68
N ASP A 408 -18.35 0.28 16.39
CA ASP A 408 -18.72 -0.64 17.47
C ASP A 408 -18.92 -2.07 16.95
N TYR A 409 -19.53 -2.19 15.76
CA TYR A 409 -19.72 -3.47 15.11
C TYR A 409 -18.41 -4.08 14.62
N GLN A 410 -17.55 -3.29 14.00
CA GLN A 410 -16.21 -3.71 13.57
C GLN A 410 -15.38 -4.21 14.75
N GLY A 411 -15.37 -3.50 15.87
CA GLY A 411 -14.62 -3.83 17.07
C GLY A 411 -13.13 -4.07 16.78
N LYS A 412 -12.64 -5.27 17.11
CA LYS A 412 -11.23 -5.66 16.89
C LYS A 412 -10.94 -6.25 15.50
N GLN A 413 -11.94 -6.36 14.64
CA GLN A 413 -11.73 -6.88 13.30
C GLN A 413 -10.98 -5.86 12.43
N LYS A 414 -10.16 -6.36 11.52
CA LYS A 414 -9.48 -5.48 10.55
C LYS A 414 -10.54 -4.85 9.62
N ARG A 415 -10.31 -3.59 9.28
CA ARG A 415 -11.03 -2.94 8.20
C ARG A 415 -10.79 -3.68 6.89
N ARG A 416 -11.87 -3.95 6.15
CA ARG A 416 -11.78 -4.73 4.91
C ARG A 416 -11.55 -3.85 3.70
N ASP A 417 -12.26 -2.73 3.62
CA ASP A 417 -12.23 -1.84 2.47
C ASP A 417 -12.37 -0.37 2.85
N ASP A 418 -12.25 0.50 1.86
CA ASP A 418 -12.55 1.91 1.95
C ASP A 418 -14.04 2.09 2.33
N VAL A 419 -14.39 3.17 2.99
CA VAL A 419 -15.78 3.48 3.35
C VAL A 419 -16.12 4.87 2.85
N CYS A 420 -17.12 4.92 2.00
CA CYS A 420 -17.73 6.16 1.56
C CYS A 420 -19.24 6.11 1.83
N LEU A 421 -19.74 7.10 2.55
CA LEU A 421 -21.15 7.19 2.91
C LEU A 421 -21.61 8.63 2.75
N MET A 422 -22.65 8.83 1.98
CA MET A 422 -23.29 10.12 1.72
C MET A 422 -24.74 10.10 2.15
N GLY A 423 -25.21 11.18 2.76
CA GLY A 423 -26.62 11.38 3.04
C GLY A 423 -27.01 12.85 2.85
N PHE A 424 -28.17 13.10 2.31
CA PHE A 424 -28.72 14.46 2.20
C PHE A 424 -30.23 14.48 2.29
N ARG A 425 -30.77 15.61 2.73
CA ARG A 425 -32.19 15.89 2.83
C ARG A 425 -32.57 16.93 1.78
N PHE A 426 -33.61 16.59 1.00
CA PHE A 426 -34.18 17.49 -0.03
C PHE A 426 -35.20 18.49 0.53
#